data_01ebca521b778d0838071eb0b7989f14
#
_entry.id   01ebca521b778d0838071eb0b7989f14
#
_cell.length_a   1.000
_cell.length_b   1.000
_cell.length_c   1.000
_cell.angle_alpha   90.00
_cell.angle_beta   90.00
_cell.angle_gamma   90.00
#
_symmetry.space_group_name_H-M   'P 1'
#
loop_
_entity.id
_entity.type
_entity.pdbx_description
1 polymer ?
#
loop_
_entity_poly.entity_id
_entity_poly.type
_entity_poly.pdbx_seq_one_letter_code
_entity_poly.pdbx_strand_id
1 'polypeptide(L)'
;MTVRRIKTIAVPVLMMLLLSLFLPMAVRAEDDEATVRESTNDETGYQAILYDEGDVLNQRSEDKIFEELEKITAYGNAVFYSTVADSYADDSKSQRLAKACYESLFRSTSDGVIVAIVLDSDCKGGCTLWIQTYNGVNDVVTDSYCSSIADNAIATTRKLASGQYYGYDHSRNYYGYADEALQQIQKRLGGADIPQPMKIVTSALLALILGLLVNFMIVAMFNRKKTPRDTEVLAGLVTQFSIINPRMDLTHTTRKYSPRSSSSGGGGGGGGGGHSGGGGHRG
;
A
#
# COMPACT_ATOMS: atom_id res chain seq x y z
N MET A 1 15.96 36.15 -34.21
CA MET A 1 15.94 34.95 -33.39
C MET A 1 14.91 35.05 -32.25
N THR A 2 13.66 35.41 -32.52
CA THR A 2 12.70 35.75 -31.44
C THR A 2 11.31 35.07 -31.60
N VAL A 3 11.15 34.16 -32.54
CA VAL A 3 9.83 33.59 -32.88
C VAL A 3 9.62 32.17 -32.33
N ARG A 4 10.67 31.50 -31.79
CA ARG A 4 10.56 30.10 -31.28
C ARG A 4 10.09 30.00 -29.85
N ARG A 5 10.19 31.05 -29.02
CA ARG A 5 9.80 30.98 -27.58
C ARG A 5 8.30 31.16 -27.34
N ILE A 6 7.55 31.72 -28.27
CA ILE A 6 6.10 31.96 -28.07
C ILE A 6 5.25 30.70 -28.27
N LYS A 7 5.72 29.71 -29.04
CA LYS A 7 4.95 28.47 -29.28
C LYS A 7 4.96 27.48 -28.12
N THR A 8 5.97 27.54 -27.23
CA THR A 8 6.12 26.61 -26.11
C THR A 8 5.24 26.98 -24.90
N ILE A 9 4.88 28.27 -24.79
CA ILE A 9 4.04 28.75 -23.68
C ILE A 9 2.54 28.64 -24.03
N ALA A 10 2.17 28.62 -25.29
CA ALA A 10 0.77 28.61 -25.73
C ALA A 10 0.09 27.24 -25.56
N VAL A 11 0.85 26.13 -25.52
CA VAL A 11 0.30 24.79 -25.42
C VAL A 11 -0.15 24.47 -23.97
N PRO A 12 0.64 24.74 -22.90
CA PRO A 12 0.18 24.51 -21.54
C PRO A 12 -0.96 25.44 -21.14
N VAL A 13 -0.95 26.68 -21.56
CA VAL A 13 -2.05 27.64 -21.29
C VAL A 13 -3.35 27.22 -21.98
N LEU A 14 -3.28 26.71 -23.21
CA LEU A 14 -4.46 26.17 -23.90
C LEU A 14 -4.98 24.87 -23.26
N MET A 15 -4.08 24.05 -22.73
CA MET A 15 -4.44 22.82 -22.01
C MET A 15 -5.08 23.11 -20.65
N MET A 16 -4.62 24.14 -19.93
CA MET A 16 -5.26 24.65 -18.71
C MET A 16 -6.68 25.18 -18.99
N LEU A 17 -6.87 25.86 -20.09
CA LEU A 17 -8.18 26.40 -20.48
C LEU A 17 -9.15 25.30 -20.91
N LEU A 18 -8.66 24.18 -21.44
CA LEU A 18 -9.45 22.99 -21.76
C LEU A 18 -9.78 22.17 -20.52
N LEU A 19 -8.90 22.14 -19.51
CA LEU A 19 -9.13 21.43 -18.25
C LEU A 19 -10.28 22.09 -17.45
N SER A 20 -10.39 23.42 -17.47
CA SER A 20 -11.49 24.14 -16.82
C SER A 20 -12.86 23.91 -17.48
N LEU A 21 -12.90 23.37 -18.70
CA LEU A 21 -14.14 23.08 -19.43
C LEU A 21 -14.70 21.67 -19.19
N PHE A 22 -13.90 20.75 -18.62
CA PHE A 22 -14.30 19.36 -18.42
C PHE A 22 -14.54 18.97 -16.94
N LEU A 23 -14.23 19.86 -16.00
CA LEU A 23 -14.62 19.66 -14.61
C LEU A 23 -16.13 19.93 -14.48
N PRO A 24 -16.93 19.01 -13.90
CA PRO A 24 -18.32 19.29 -13.61
C PRO A 24 -18.36 20.48 -12.65
N MET A 25 -18.93 21.59 -13.08
CA MET A 25 -19.22 22.75 -12.26
C MET A 25 -20.16 22.35 -11.13
N ALA A 26 -19.58 21.91 -10.01
CA ALA A 26 -20.27 22.06 -8.74
C ALA A 26 -20.21 23.57 -8.43
N VAL A 27 -21.32 24.26 -8.70
CA VAL A 27 -21.51 25.66 -8.33
C VAL A 27 -21.37 25.77 -6.81
N ARG A 28 -20.17 26.16 -6.39
CA ARG A 28 -19.93 26.70 -5.06
C ARG A 28 -19.67 28.19 -5.25
N ALA A 29 -20.62 28.99 -4.76
CA ALA A 29 -20.44 30.43 -4.65
C ALA A 29 -19.41 30.70 -3.56
N GLU A 30 -18.48 31.52 -3.90
CA GLU A 30 -17.46 32.30 -3.20
C GLU A 30 -16.04 31.96 -3.66
N ASP A 31 -15.34 33.02 -4.02
CA ASP A 31 -14.08 33.09 -4.72
C ASP A 31 -12.87 32.47 -3.97
N ASP A 32 -12.80 31.14 -3.82
CA ASP A 32 -11.55 30.48 -3.50
C ASP A 32 -11.02 29.83 -4.78
N GLU A 33 -10.21 30.56 -5.54
CA GLU A 33 -9.43 29.99 -6.64
C GLU A 33 -8.51 28.89 -6.08
N ALA A 34 -8.72 27.67 -6.53
CA ALA A 34 -7.85 26.55 -6.18
C ALA A 34 -6.39 26.93 -6.44
N THR A 35 -5.55 26.82 -5.43
CA THR A 35 -4.12 27.14 -5.60
C THR A 35 -3.47 26.09 -6.47
N VAL A 36 -2.96 26.53 -7.64
CA VAL A 36 -2.21 25.70 -8.57
C VAL A 36 -0.81 26.27 -8.72
N ARG A 37 0.20 25.45 -8.40
CA ARG A 37 1.61 25.79 -8.59
C ARG A 37 2.28 24.71 -9.39
N GLU A 38 3.15 25.09 -10.33
CA GLU A 38 3.90 24.15 -11.16
C GLU A 38 5.36 24.60 -11.33
N SER A 39 6.26 23.65 -11.40
CA SER A 39 7.64 23.85 -11.85
C SER A 39 8.10 22.66 -12.67
N THR A 40 9.10 22.87 -13.51
CA THR A 40 9.72 21.83 -14.33
C THR A 40 11.20 21.75 -13.97
N ASN A 41 11.67 20.57 -13.68
CA ASN A 41 13.08 20.31 -13.46
C ASN A 41 13.83 20.34 -14.79
N ASP A 42 14.77 21.28 -14.94
CA ASP A 42 15.52 21.49 -16.19
C ASP A 42 16.42 20.30 -16.56
N GLU A 43 16.83 19.48 -15.61
CA GLU A 43 17.72 18.33 -15.82
C GLU A 43 16.97 17.10 -16.31
N THR A 44 15.82 16.81 -15.69
CA THR A 44 15.05 15.58 -15.95
C THR A 44 13.85 15.80 -16.85
N GLY A 45 13.34 17.03 -16.92
CA GLY A 45 12.09 17.37 -17.61
C GLY A 45 10.83 16.96 -16.85
N TYR A 46 10.95 16.36 -15.67
CA TYR A 46 9.81 16.04 -14.81
C TYR A 46 9.26 17.29 -14.12
N GLN A 47 7.99 17.23 -13.74
CA GLN A 47 7.26 18.39 -13.21
C GLN A 47 6.82 18.13 -11.77
N ALA A 48 6.88 19.21 -10.97
CA ALA A 48 6.24 19.30 -9.67
C ALA A 48 4.96 20.10 -9.82
N ILE A 49 3.84 19.56 -9.36
CA ILE A 49 2.53 20.21 -9.40
C ILE A 49 1.88 20.13 -8.02
N LEU A 50 1.50 21.28 -7.47
CA LEU A 50 0.66 21.39 -6.29
C LEU A 50 -0.71 21.87 -6.75
N TYR A 51 -1.75 21.10 -6.43
CA TYR A 51 -3.14 21.41 -6.74
C TYR A 51 -4.00 21.24 -5.47
N ASP A 52 -4.19 22.35 -4.74
CA ASP A 52 -4.95 22.38 -3.48
C ASP A 52 -6.38 22.87 -3.71
N GLU A 53 -7.22 22.03 -4.34
CA GLU A 53 -8.65 22.29 -4.56
C GLU A 53 -9.47 22.24 -3.27
N GLY A 54 -9.02 21.45 -2.29
CA GLY A 54 -9.68 21.27 -1.01
C GLY A 54 -9.33 22.35 0.03
N ASP A 55 -8.46 23.31 -0.32
CA ASP A 55 -7.96 24.39 0.56
C ASP A 55 -7.52 23.84 1.94
N VAL A 56 -6.72 22.76 1.89
CA VAL A 56 -6.23 22.08 3.11
C VAL A 56 -4.92 22.64 3.64
N LEU A 57 -4.21 23.41 2.82
CA LEU A 57 -2.93 24.01 3.13
C LEU A 57 -3.04 25.52 3.23
N ASN A 58 -2.31 26.11 4.17
CA ASN A 58 -2.05 27.54 4.12
C ASN A 58 -0.81 27.81 3.24
N GLN A 59 -0.64 29.04 2.78
CA GLN A 59 0.42 29.43 1.86
C GLN A 59 1.83 28.99 2.31
N ARG A 60 2.15 29.08 3.62
CA ARG A 60 3.45 28.63 4.14
C ARG A 60 3.63 27.11 4.04
N SER A 61 2.54 26.37 4.19
CA SER A 61 2.54 24.91 4.04
C SER A 61 2.64 24.52 2.58
N GLU A 62 1.97 25.25 1.69
CA GLU A 62 2.10 25.07 0.24
C GLU A 62 3.54 25.26 -0.23
N ASP A 63 4.23 26.33 0.24
CA ASP A 63 5.64 26.57 -0.11
C ASP A 63 6.51 25.36 0.24
N LYS A 64 6.33 24.81 1.43
CA LYS A 64 7.12 23.67 1.90
C LYS A 64 6.78 22.37 1.17
N ILE A 65 5.49 22.09 0.95
CA ILE A 65 5.07 20.91 0.19
C ILE A 65 5.60 21.00 -1.24
N PHE A 66 5.58 22.20 -1.83
CA PHE A 66 6.08 22.40 -3.16
C PHE A 66 7.60 22.17 -3.28
N GLU A 67 8.38 22.61 -2.27
CA GLU A 67 9.82 22.30 -2.18
C GLU A 67 10.09 20.79 -2.08
N GLU A 68 9.25 20.02 -1.37
CA GLU A 68 9.39 18.56 -1.30
C GLU A 68 9.01 17.89 -2.64
N LEU A 69 7.99 18.39 -3.33
CA LEU A 69 7.63 17.92 -4.68
C LEU A 69 8.78 18.15 -5.69
N GLU A 70 9.41 19.33 -5.66
CA GLU A 70 10.56 19.64 -6.53
C GLU A 70 11.73 18.66 -6.34
N LYS A 71 12.00 18.21 -5.12
CA LYS A 71 13.05 17.21 -4.86
C LYS A 71 12.73 15.85 -5.50
N ILE A 72 11.46 15.49 -5.59
CA ILE A 72 11.03 14.22 -6.18
C ILE A 72 11.17 14.26 -7.70
N THR A 73 11.17 15.43 -8.33
CA THR A 73 11.32 15.55 -9.80
C THR A 73 12.69 15.05 -10.33
N ALA A 74 13.63 14.75 -9.46
CA ALA A 74 14.85 14.03 -9.85
C ALA A 74 14.56 12.59 -10.31
N TYR A 75 13.40 12.01 -9.95
CA TYR A 75 13.04 10.62 -10.19
C TYR A 75 11.77 10.44 -11.04
N GLY A 76 10.88 11.42 -11.05
CA GLY A 76 9.59 11.36 -11.75
C GLY A 76 8.74 12.59 -11.50
N ASN A 77 7.61 12.68 -12.19
CA ASN A 77 6.63 13.73 -11.92
C ASN A 77 6.07 13.61 -10.49
N ALA A 78 5.92 14.73 -9.82
CA ALA A 78 5.45 14.76 -8.44
C ALA A 78 4.21 15.65 -8.32
N VAL A 79 3.11 15.09 -7.80
CA VAL A 79 1.85 15.81 -7.65
C VAL A 79 1.38 15.73 -6.21
N PHE A 80 1.03 16.88 -5.65
CA PHE A 80 0.15 16.98 -4.48
C PHE A 80 -1.24 17.38 -4.95
N TYR A 81 -2.26 16.68 -4.49
CA TYR A 81 -3.65 16.95 -4.82
C TYR A 81 -4.52 16.92 -3.57
N SER A 82 -5.32 17.95 -3.36
CA SER A 82 -6.37 17.90 -2.36
C SER A 82 -7.73 18.15 -3.01
N THR A 83 -8.77 17.50 -2.52
CA THR A 83 -10.15 17.72 -2.99
C THR A 83 -11.16 17.27 -1.96
N VAL A 84 -12.40 17.74 -2.13
CA VAL A 84 -13.54 17.32 -1.34
C VAL A 84 -14.39 16.33 -2.15
N ALA A 85 -14.56 15.13 -1.64
CA ALA A 85 -15.41 14.12 -2.27
C ALA A 85 -16.88 14.51 -2.18
N ASP A 86 -17.71 14.07 -3.14
CA ASP A 86 -19.16 14.25 -3.16
C ASP A 86 -19.90 13.40 -2.09
N SER A 87 -19.20 12.50 -1.43
CA SER A 87 -19.67 11.63 -0.36
C SER A 87 -18.49 11.20 0.53
N TYR A 88 -18.68 10.16 1.33
CA TYR A 88 -17.59 9.54 2.09
C TYR A 88 -16.39 9.19 1.21
N ALA A 89 -15.19 9.61 1.61
CA ALA A 89 -13.93 9.36 0.93
C ALA A 89 -13.35 8.01 1.37
N ASP A 90 -13.75 6.93 0.72
CA ASP A 90 -13.11 5.62 0.87
C ASP A 90 -11.86 5.48 -0.01
N ASP A 91 -11.10 4.40 0.20
CA ASP A 91 -9.88 4.12 -0.56
C ASP A 91 -10.15 4.03 -2.08
N SER A 92 -11.25 3.38 -2.48
CA SER A 92 -11.59 3.21 -3.89
C SER A 92 -11.93 4.53 -4.57
N LYS A 93 -12.59 5.43 -3.87
CA LYS A 93 -12.93 6.75 -4.37
C LYS A 93 -11.69 7.63 -4.45
N SER A 94 -10.87 7.61 -3.39
CA SER A 94 -9.62 8.37 -3.34
C SER A 94 -8.66 7.93 -4.44
N GLN A 95 -8.56 6.63 -4.69
CA GLN A 95 -7.81 6.09 -5.82
C GLN A 95 -8.29 6.64 -7.16
N ARG A 96 -9.61 6.61 -7.40
CA ARG A 96 -10.17 7.11 -8.67
C ARG A 96 -9.91 8.60 -8.88
N LEU A 97 -10.06 9.42 -7.82
CA LEU A 97 -9.82 10.85 -7.89
C LEU A 97 -8.34 11.16 -8.10
N ALA A 98 -7.44 10.54 -7.35
CA ALA A 98 -6.00 10.68 -7.53
C ALA A 98 -5.56 10.25 -8.94
N LYS A 99 -6.04 9.10 -9.40
CA LYS A 99 -5.75 8.60 -10.75
C LYS A 99 -6.25 9.56 -11.82
N ALA A 100 -7.49 10.02 -11.73
CA ALA A 100 -8.07 10.96 -12.69
C ALA A 100 -7.28 12.28 -12.74
N CYS A 101 -6.87 12.80 -11.58
CA CYS A 101 -6.03 13.98 -11.48
C CYS A 101 -4.68 13.76 -12.19
N TYR A 102 -3.96 12.70 -11.83
CA TYR A 102 -2.64 12.41 -12.43
C TYR A 102 -2.72 12.20 -13.94
N GLU A 103 -3.68 11.41 -14.42
CA GLU A 103 -3.86 11.10 -15.85
C GLU A 103 -4.34 12.32 -16.67
N SER A 104 -4.94 13.31 -16.02
CA SER A 104 -5.29 14.58 -16.66
C SER A 104 -4.06 15.47 -16.88
N LEU A 105 -3.07 15.38 -16.02
CA LEU A 105 -1.82 16.16 -16.07
C LEU A 105 -0.75 15.45 -16.91
N PHE A 106 -0.66 14.13 -16.76
CA PHE A 106 0.38 13.31 -17.38
C PHE A 106 -0.21 12.09 -18.05
N ARG A 107 0.58 11.47 -18.93
CA ARG A 107 0.22 10.16 -19.48
C ARG A 107 0.42 9.09 -18.41
N SER A 108 -0.43 8.06 -18.41
CA SER A 108 -0.31 6.90 -17.51
C SER A 108 1.01 6.12 -17.66
N THR A 109 1.76 6.39 -18.75
CA THR A 109 3.07 5.82 -19.04
C THR A 109 4.23 6.69 -18.56
N SER A 110 3.97 7.85 -17.93
CA SER A 110 5.01 8.72 -17.38
C SER A 110 5.39 8.26 -15.99
N ASP A 111 6.67 8.33 -15.65
CA ASP A 111 7.15 8.07 -14.30
C ASP A 111 6.63 9.13 -13.34
N GLY A 112 6.18 8.74 -12.16
CA GLY A 112 5.79 9.73 -11.17
C GLY A 112 4.99 9.21 -9.99
N VAL A 113 4.61 10.16 -9.15
CA VAL A 113 3.84 9.92 -7.92
C VAL A 113 2.82 11.02 -7.71
N ILE A 114 1.67 10.63 -7.19
CA ILE A 114 0.67 11.56 -6.66
C ILE A 114 0.38 11.23 -5.19
N VAL A 115 0.40 12.27 -4.36
CA VAL A 115 -0.04 12.24 -2.96
C VAL A 115 -1.34 13.02 -2.89
N ALA A 116 -2.44 12.35 -2.60
CA ALA A 116 -3.76 12.95 -2.58
C ALA A 116 -4.35 12.94 -1.17
N ILE A 117 -4.94 14.05 -0.76
CA ILE A 117 -5.77 14.17 0.44
C ILE A 117 -7.21 14.40 -0.01
N VAL A 118 -8.05 13.40 0.20
CA VAL A 118 -9.46 13.45 -0.18
C VAL A 118 -10.31 13.59 1.07
N LEU A 119 -11.02 14.71 1.18
CA LEU A 119 -11.89 15.02 2.29
C LEU A 119 -13.27 14.39 2.10
N ASP A 120 -13.94 14.04 3.20
CA ASP A 120 -15.37 13.68 3.16
C ASP A 120 -16.22 14.91 2.81
N SER A 121 -17.38 14.71 2.18
CA SER A 121 -18.26 15.79 1.71
C SER A 121 -18.74 16.74 2.80
N ASP A 122 -18.82 16.27 4.05
CA ASP A 122 -19.21 17.08 5.21
C ASP A 122 -18.03 17.84 5.84
N CYS A 123 -16.81 17.61 5.37
CA CYS A 123 -15.55 18.15 5.89
C CYS A 123 -15.34 17.94 7.40
N LYS A 124 -16.21 17.16 8.06
CA LYS A 124 -16.21 16.93 9.51
C LYS A 124 -15.66 15.55 9.89
N GLY A 125 -15.83 14.60 9.01
CA GLY A 125 -15.64 13.21 9.34
C GLY A 125 -14.22 12.73 9.14
N GLY A 126 -13.67 12.96 8.01
CA GLY A 126 -12.49 12.24 7.63
C GLY A 126 -11.77 12.78 6.41
N CYS A 127 -10.58 12.31 6.28
CA CYS A 127 -9.87 12.37 5.03
C CYS A 127 -9.25 11.01 4.75
N THR A 128 -9.00 10.74 3.49
CA THR A 128 -8.14 9.65 3.07
C THR A 128 -6.88 10.23 2.49
N LEU A 129 -5.73 9.82 3.02
CA LEU A 129 -4.44 10.04 2.41
C LEU A 129 -4.19 8.90 1.43
N TRP A 130 -4.16 9.19 0.14
CA TRP A 130 -3.90 8.23 -0.93
C TRP A 130 -2.59 8.54 -1.63
N ILE A 131 -1.76 7.53 -1.84
CA ILE A 131 -0.50 7.64 -2.57
C ILE A 131 -0.56 6.66 -3.73
N GLN A 132 -0.28 7.15 -4.93
CA GLN A 132 -0.21 6.32 -6.13
C GLN A 132 1.05 6.64 -6.93
N THR A 133 1.70 5.59 -7.40
CA THR A 133 2.94 5.67 -8.16
C THR A 133 2.76 5.08 -9.55
N TYR A 134 3.60 5.53 -10.48
CA TYR A 134 3.52 5.17 -11.89
C TYR A 134 4.91 4.77 -12.41
N ASN A 135 4.95 3.68 -13.17
CA ASN A 135 6.10 3.17 -13.93
C ASN A 135 7.39 3.08 -13.10
N GLY A 136 8.48 3.72 -13.50
CA GLY A 136 9.78 3.63 -12.82
C GLY A 136 9.76 4.02 -11.35
N VAL A 137 8.90 4.96 -10.95
CA VAL A 137 8.69 5.28 -9.53
C VAL A 137 8.01 4.12 -8.80
N ASN A 138 7.06 3.42 -9.46
CA ASN A 138 6.38 2.27 -8.87
C ASN A 138 7.31 1.06 -8.67
N ASP A 139 8.35 0.92 -9.47
CA ASP A 139 9.36 -0.15 -9.29
C ASP A 139 10.12 0.00 -7.95
N VAL A 140 10.25 1.23 -7.45
CA VAL A 140 10.94 1.55 -6.20
C VAL A 140 9.98 1.73 -5.03
N VAL A 141 8.90 2.45 -5.24
CA VAL A 141 7.84 2.74 -4.26
C VAL A 141 6.59 1.95 -4.64
N THR A 142 6.58 0.67 -4.32
CA THR A 142 5.47 -0.25 -4.63
C THR A 142 4.22 0.05 -3.80
N ASP A 143 3.08 -0.55 -4.14
CA ASP A 143 1.80 -0.44 -3.41
C ASP A 143 1.95 -0.69 -1.91
N SER A 144 2.75 -1.69 -1.54
CA SER A 144 3.02 -2.00 -0.14
C SER A 144 3.75 -0.86 0.58
N TYR A 145 4.65 -0.18 -0.13
CA TYR A 145 5.31 1.01 0.41
C TYR A 145 4.35 2.19 0.47
N CYS A 146 3.52 2.42 -0.56
CA CYS A 146 2.50 3.49 -0.55
C CYS A 146 1.58 3.37 0.67
N SER A 147 1.06 2.16 0.95
CA SER A 147 0.23 1.90 2.12
C SER A 147 1.00 2.13 3.43
N SER A 148 2.25 1.66 3.52
CA SER A 148 3.08 1.84 4.71
C SER A 148 3.43 3.30 4.96
N ILE A 149 3.70 4.07 3.91
CA ILE A 149 3.99 5.51 3.98
C ILE A 149 2.74 6.26 4.47
N ALA A 150 1.55 5.95 3.92
CA ALA A 150 0.31 6.56 4.36
C ALA A 150 0.03 6.27 5.85
N ASP A 151 0.18 5.02 6.28
CA ASP A 151 0.04 4.61 7.69
C ASP A 151 1.03 5.37 8.60
N ASN A 152 2.29 5.46 8.18
CA ASN A 152 3.34 6.16 8.94
C ASN A 152 3.06 7.65 9.05
N ALA A 153 2.68 8.31 7.95
CA ALA A 153 2.40 9.73 7.90
C ALA A 153 1.27 10.09 8.87
N ILE A 154 0.18 9.33 8.86
CA ILE A 154 -0.94 9.51 9.77
C ILE A 154 -0.53 9.22 11.22
N ALA A 155 0.20 8.14 11.47
CA ALA A 155 0.60 7.75 12.82
C ALA A 155 1.59 8.74 13.44
N THR A 156 2.57 9.23 12.66
CA THR A 156 3.57 10.21 13.10
C THR A 156 2.92 11.54 13.44
N THR A 157 2.06 12.03 12.57
CA THR A 157 1.36 13.30 12.76
C THR A 157 0.41 13.26 13.96
N ARG A 158 -0.28 12.13 14.20
CA ARG A 158 -1.10 11.94 15.41
C ARG A 158 -0.28 11.98 16.69
N LYS A 159 0.93 11.42 16.71
CA LYS A 159 1.83 11.46 17.85
C LYS A 159 2.30 12.89 18.14
N LEU A 160 2.64 13.64 17.11
CA LEU A 160 3.04 15.05 17.24
C LEU A 160 1.88 15.90 17.77
N ALA A 161 0.67 15.69 17.28
CA ALA A 161 -0.52 16.41 17.75
C ALA A 161 -0.88 16.10 19.21
N SER A 162 -0.61 14.90 19.72
CA SER A 162 -0.86 14.54 21.12
C SER A 162 0.10 15.17 22.12
N GLY A 163 1.27 15.62 21.66
CA GLY A 163 2.30 16.24 22.48
C GLY A 163 2.37 17.77 22.41
N GLN A 164 1.72 18.38 21.46
CA GLN A 164 1.73 19.82 21.26
C GLN A 164 0.29 20.31 21.07
N TYR A 165 -0.11 21.21 21.93
CA TYR A 165 -1.42 21.84 22.01
C TYR A 165 -1.77 22.56 20.70
N TYR A 166 -2.30 21.85 19.73
CA TYR A 166 -3.10 22.47 18.68
C TYR A 166 -4.56 22.35 19.12
N GLY A 167 -5.10 23.52 19.46
CA GLY A 167 -6.42 23.66 19.98
C GLY A 167 -7.41 22.85 19.16
N TYR A 168 -8.20 22.16 19.89
CA TYR A 168 -9.41 21.50 19.55
C TYR A 168 -9.95 21.94 18.20
N ASP A 169 -10.21 20.93 17.41
CA ASP A 169 -11.11 20.95 16.32
C ASP A 169 -10.53 21.15 14.92
N HIS A 170 -10.78 20.16 14.09
CA HIS A 170 -10.67 20.16 12.64
C HIS A 170 -9.27 20.30 12.03
N SER A 171 -8.26 20.56 12.78
CA SER A 171 -6.88 20.53 12.29
C SER A 171 -6.32 19.12 12.29
N ARG A 172 -6.90 18.25 11.50
CA ARG A 172 -6.07 17.18 10.97
C ARG A 172 -4.92 17.91 10.32
N ASN A 173 -3.72 17.60 10.75
CA ASN A 173 -2.55 18.29 10.24
C ASN A 173 -2.28 17.77 8.80
N TYR A 174 -3.10 18.21 7.85
CA TYR A 174 -3.00 17.82 6.44
C TYR A 174 -1.61 18.10 5.88
N TYR A 175 -1.03 19.23 6.27
CA TYR A 175 0.37 19.51 5.97
C TYR A 175 1.29 18.41 6.48
N GLY A 176 1.16 18.01 7.75
CA GLY A 176 1.99 16.95 8.32
C GLY A 176 1.80 15.59 7.64
N TYR A 177 0.60 15.27 7.19
CA TYR A 177 0.36 14.05 6.40
C TYR A 177 1.09 14.09 5.06
N ALA A 178 0.96 15.20 4.35
CA ALA A 178 1.60 15.38 3.04
C ALA A 178 3.13 15.44 3.16
N ASP A 179 3.65 16.25 4.09
CA ASP A 179 5.08 16.44 4.33
C ASP A 179 5.78 15.13 4.69
N GLU A 180 5.26 14.38 5.66
CA GLU A 180 5.81 13.09 6.07
C GLU A 180 5.74 12.06 4.93
N ALA A 181 4.64 12.04 4.17
CA ALA A 181 4.49 11.15 3.04
C ALA A 181 5.53 11.45 1.94
N LEU A 182 5.68 12.71 1.54
CA LEU A 182 6.63 13.13 0.50
C LEU A 182 8.08 12.87 0.95
N GLN A 183 8.43 13.17 2.19
CA GLN A 183 9.76 12.88 2.73
C GLN A 183 10.08 11.39 2.72
N GLN A 184 9.12 10.51 3.07
CA GLN A 184 9.33 9.08 3.02
C GLN A 184 9.44 8.57 1.59
N ILE A 185 8.65 9.10 0.65
CA ILE A 185 8.77 8.80 -0.79
C ILE A 185 10.17 9.18 -1.27
N GLN A 186 10.62 10.40 -0.99
CA GLN A 186 11.96 10.88 -1.38
C GLN A 186 13.07 9.98 -0.80
N LYS A 187 13.00 9.65 0.49
CA LYS A 187 13.96 8.73 1.13
C LYS A 187 14.00 7.38 0.43
N ARG A 188 12.84 6.83 0.09
CA ARG A 188 12.74 5.55 -0.60
C ARG A 188 13.31 5.60 -2.01
N LEU A 189 13.01 6.65 -2.76
CA LEU A 189 13.57 6.89 -4.11
C LEU A 189 15.08 7.06 -4.06
N GLY A 190 15.61 7.67 -3.00
CA GLY A 190 17.05 7.76 -2.72
C GLY A 190 17.70 6.45 -2.24
N GLY A 191 16.95 5.33 -2.20
CA GLY A 191 17.47 4.01 -1.82
C GLY A 191 17.49 3.74 -0.31
N ALA A 192 16.94 4.62 0.52
CA ALA A 192 16.83 4.38 1.95
C ALA A 192 15.61 3.50 2.28
N ASP A 193 15.73 2.72 3.35
CA ASP A 193 14.59 1.97 3.87
C ASP A 193 13.69 2.88 4.71
N ILE A 194 12.38 2.70 4.55
CA ILE A 194 11.37 3.36 5.38
C ILE A 194 10.87 2.42 6.46
N PRO A 195 10.51 2.94 7.65
CA PRO A 195 9.91 2.14 8.69
C PRO A 195 8.62 1.48 8.19
N GLN A 196 8.56 0.16 8.25
CA GLN A 196 7.30 -0.55 8.02
C GLN A 196 6.59 -0.72 9.37
N PRO A 197 5.33 -0.30 9.51
CA PRO A 197 4.61 -0.52 10.74
C PRO A 197 4.47 -2.03 10.95
N MET A 198 5.23 -2.57 11.90
CA MET A 198 5.04 -3.94 12.34
C MET A 198 3.65 -4.01 12.96
N LYS A 199 2.71 -4.59 12.24
CA LYS A 199 1.37 -4.82 12.77
C LYS A 199 1.54 -5.74 13.97
N ILE A 200 1.27 -5.24 15.18
CA ILE A 200 1.40 -5.95 16.47
C ILE A 200 0.74 -7.32 16.38
N VAL A 201 -0.38 -7.43 15.67
CA VAL A 201 -1.10 -8.68 15.42
C VAL A 201 -0.26 -9.70 14.66
N THR A 202 0.46 -9.29 13.62
CA THR A 202 1.32 -10.20 12.81
C THR A 202 2.51 -10.69 13.62
N SER A 203 3.13 -9.81 14.40
CA SER A 203 4.24 -10.18 15.29
C SER A 203 3.79 -11.11 16.41
N ALA A 204 2.61 -10.86 17.00
CA ALA A 204 2.02 -11.72 18.03
C ALA A 204 1.66 -13.10 17.45
N LEU A 205 1.08 -13.14 16.25
CA LEU A 205 0.76 -14.40 15.56
C LEU A 205 2.03 -15.20 15.23
N LEU A 206 3.07 -14.55 14.72
CA LEU A 206 4.35 -15.19 14.43
C LEU A 206 5.01 -15.73 15.70
N ALA A 207 5.00 -14.96 16.79
CA ALA A 207 5.51 -15.42 18.10
C ALA A 207 4.74 -16.63 18.63
N LEU A 208 3.42 -16.64 18.46
CA LEU A 208 2.57 -17.75 18.85
C LEU A 208 2.87 -19.02 18.03
N ILE A 209 3.00 -18.89 16.70
CA ILE A 209 3.36 -20.00 15.81
C ILE A 209 4.73 -20.58 16.18
N LEU A 210 5.73 -19.71 16.38
CA LEU A 210 7.06 -20.14 16.80
C LEU A 210 7.04 -20.82 18.17
N GLY A 211 6.29 -20.29 19.14
CA GLY A 211 6.12 -20.88 20.46
C GLY A 211 5.49 -22.27 20.39
N LEU A 212 4.45 -22.45 19.57
CA LEU A 212 3.83 -23.76 19.35
C LEU A 212 4.78 -24.75 18.66
N LEU A 213 5.57 -24.31 17.67
CA LEU A 213 6.56 -25.12 16.98
C LEU A 213 7.64 -25.62 17.96
N VAL A 214 8.19 -24.73 18.78
CA VAL A 214 9.18 -25.09 19.80
C VAL A 214 8.59 -26.08 20.83
N ASN A 215 7.38 -25.81 21.31
CA ASN A 215 6.69 -26.72 22.22
C ASN A 215 6.47 -28.10 21.57
N PHE A 216 6.01 -28.14 20.31
CA PHE A 216 5.86 -29.40 19.58
C PHE A 216 7.18 -30.17 19.45
N MET A 217 8.28 -29.47 19.13
CA MET A 217 9.62 -30.08 19.02
C MET A 217 10.05 -30.67 20.37
N ILE A 218 9.85 -29.95 21.48
CA ILE A 218 10.16 -30.42 22.82
C ILE A 218 9.35 -31.68 23.12
N VAL A 219 8.02 -31.63 22.94
CA VAL A 219 7.13 -32.78 23.19
C VAL A 219 7.52 -33.97 22.30
N ALA A 220 7.84 -33.75 21.04
CA ALA A 220 8.29 -34.78 20.09
C ALA A 220 9.63 -35.43 20.54
N MET A 221 10.55 -34.62 21.08
CA MET A 221 11.82 -35.13 21.60
C MET A 221 11.64 -35.98 22.85
N PHE A 222 10.79 -35.54 23.79
CA PHE A 222 10.56 -36.25 25.03
C PHE A 222 9.59 -37.44 24.88
N ASN A 223 8.65 -37.39 23.94
CA ASN A 223 7.70 -38.45 23.65
C ASN A 223 8.16 -39.46 22.59
N ARG A 224 9.44 -39.48 22.22
CA ARG A 224 9.97 -40.59 21.45
C ARG A 224 9.84 -41.87 22.25
N LYS A 225 8.65 -42.44 22.24
CA LYS A 225 8.44 -43.80 22.72
C LYS A 225 9.37 -44.70 21.90
N LYS A 226 10.30 -45.36 22.59
CA LYS A 226 11.04 -46.46 21.96
C LYS A 226 9.98 -47.42 21.47
N THR A 227 9.83 -47.58 20.17
CA THR A 227 9.02 -48.69 19.64
C THR A 227 9.62 -49.97 20.22
N PRO A 228 8.84 -50.75 21.00
CA PRO A 228 9.34 -52.00 21.54
C PRO A 228 9.84 -52.84 20.37
N ARG A 229 11.01 -53.45 20.50
CA ARG A 229 11.53 -54.33 19.45
C ARG A 229 10.55 -55.48 19.32
N ASP A 230 10.34 -55.99 18.12
CA ASP A 230 9.45 -57.13 17.84
C ASP A 230 9.75 -58.33 18.74
N THR A 231 11.00 -58.49 19.16
CA THR A 231 11.44 -59.49 20.15
C THR A 231 10.88 -59.26 21.57
N GLU A 232 10.66 -58.03 22.01
CA GLU A 232 10.08 -57.72 23.32
C GLU A 232 8.56 -57.92 23.33
N VAL A 233 7.91 -57.63 22.20
CA VAL A 233 6.46 -57.90 22.02
C VAL A 233 6.20 -59.40 21.98
N LEU A 234 7.02 -60.15 21.26
CA LEU A 234 6.93 -61.62 21.18
C LEU A 234 7.23 -62.28 22.51
N ALA A 235 8.23 -61.81 23.27
CA ALA A 235 8.53 -62.33 24.59
C ALA A 235 7.38 -62.12 25.59
N GLY A 236 6.71 -60.97 25.53
CA GLY A 236 5.52 -60.68 26.36
C GLY A 236 4.31 -61.56 26.00
N LEU A 237 4.14 -61.91 24.73
CA LEU A 237 3.08 -62.83 24.29
C LEU A 237 3.34 -64.30 24.65
N VAL A 238 4.58 -64.75 24.55
CA VAL A 238 4.95 -66.14 24.84
C VAL A 238 4.82 -66.48 26.33
N THR A 239 4.96 -65.52 27.22
CA THR A 239 4.79 -65.75 28.68
C THR A 239 3.33 -65.84 29.12
N GLN A 240 2.37 -65.47 28.28
CA GLN A 240 0.93 -65.50 28.69
C GLN A 240 0.06 -66.56 27.98
N PHE A 241 0.55 -67.25 26.97
CA PHE A 241 -0.26 -68.29 26.30
C PHE A 241 0.41 -69.63 26.30
N SER A 242 -0.13 -70.52 27.16
CA SER A 242 0.08 -71.98 27.12
C SER A 242 -0.93 -72.57 26.13
N ILE A 243 -0.53 -72.82 24.90
CA ILE A 243 -1.39 -73.39 23.87
C ILE A 243 -1.40 -74.87 24.02
N ILE A 244 -2.51 -75.39 24.57
CA ILE A 244 -2.81 -76.83 24.68
C ILE A 244 -3.64 -77.19 23.42
N ASN A 245 -3.10 -77.66 22.37
CA ASN A 245 -3.71 -77.99 21.03
C ASN A 245 -3.86 -76.82 20.09
N PRO A 246 -2.83 -76.48 19.34
CA PRO A 246 -2.99 -75.45 18.28
C PRO A 246 -3.75 -75.95 17.06
N ARG A 247 -4.94 -75.45 16.82
CA ARG A 247 -5.69 -75.65 15.60
C ARG A 247 -5.68 -74.31 14.83
N MET A 248 -5.10 -74.30 13.64
CA MET A 248 -5.01 -73.10 12.79
C MET A 248 -6.14 -73.15 11.76
N ASP A 249 -7.17 -72.39 11.94
CA ASP A 249 -8.23 -72.18 10.95
C ASP A 249 -8.05 -70.78 10.33
N LEU A 250 -7.84 -70.71 9.02
CA LEU A 250 -7.71 -69.46 8.28
C LEU A 250 -9.10 -68.82 8.12
N THR A 251 -9.44 -67.83 8.92
CA THR A 251 -10.75 -67.19 8.96
C THR A 251 -10.89 -65.94 8.16
N HIS A 252 -9.83 -65.36 7.60
CA HIS A 252 -9.93 -64.07 6.89
C HIS A 252 -8.83 -63.83 5.84
N THR A 253 -9.22 -63.39 4.67
CA THR A 253 -8.33 -62.88 3.60
C THR A 253 -8.58 -61.41 3.43
N THR A 254 -7.59 -60.56 3.75
CA THR A 254 -7.70 -59.11 3.55
C THR A 254 -7.23 -58.73 2.16
N ARG A 255 -8.08 -58.12 1.35
CA ARG A 255 -7.75 -57.58 0.06
C ARG A 255 -7.34 -56.15 0.18
N LYS A 256 -6.07 -55.82 -0.12
CA LYS A 256 -5.52 -54.47 -0.09
C LYS A 256 -6.01 -53.71 -1.32
N TYR A 257 -6.75 -52.63 -1.11
CA TYR A 257 -7.17 -51.69 -2.12
C TYR A 257 -6.12 -50.59 -2.34
N SER A 258 -5.66 -50.43 -3.58
CA SER A 258 -4.78 -49.31 -3.97
C SER A 258 -5.56 -48.35 -4.87
N PRO A 259 -5.83 -47.11 -4.41
CA PRO A 259 -6.45 -46.12 -5.28
C PRO A 259 -5.46 -45.55 -6.31
N ARG A 260 -5.92 -45.37 -7.54
CA ARG A 260 -5.17 -44.68 -8.60
C ARG A 260 -5.23 -43.17 -8.41
N SER A 261 -4.13 -42.48 -8.48
CA SER A 261 -4.02 -41.03 -8.51
C SER A 261 -4.33 -40.52 -9.93
N SER A 262 -5.28 -39.60 -10.03
CA SER A 262 -5.58 -38.85 -11.25
C SER A 262 -4.86 -37.51 -11.23
N SER A 263 -3.99 -37.29 -12.22
CA SER A 263 -3.38 -36.00 -12.50
C SER A 263 -4.26 -35.21 -13.45
N SER A 264 -4.63 -33.98 -13.10
CA SER A 264 -5.18 -33.03 -14.05
C SER A 264 -4.24 -31.81 -14.14
N GLY A 265 -3.71 -31.57 -15.32
CA GLY A 265 -2.99 -30.37 -15.67
C GLY A 265 -3.95 -29.28 -16.17
N GLY A 266 -3.61 -28.04 -15.99
CA GLY A 266 -4.32 -26.89 -16.53
C GLY A 266 -3.35 -25.74 -16.72
N GLY A 267 -3.19 -25.32 -17.97
CA GLY A 267 -2.29 -24.28 -18.43
C GLY A 267 -2.82 -22.88 -18.20
N GLY A 268 -1.87 -21.95 -18.12
CA GLY A 268 -2.06 -20.55 -17.91
C GLY A 268 -1.86 -19.73 -19.16
N GLY A 269 -2.47 -18.57 -19.19
CA GLY A 269 -2.30 -17.52 -20.20
C GLY A 269 -1.78 -16.27 -19.51
N GLY A 270 -0.69 -15.71 -20.05
CA GLY A 270 -0.13 -14.44 -19.60
C GLY A 270 -0.81 -13.28 -20.33
N GLY A 271 -1.05 -12.20 -19.60
CA GLY A 271 -1.43 -10.91 -20.12
C GLY A 271 -0.58 -9.85 -19.43
N GLY A 272 0.25 -9.16 -20.21
CA GLY A 272 1.03 -8.02 -19.72
C GLY A 272 0.14 -6.81 -19.58
N GLY A 273 0.03 -6.29 -18.37
CA GLY A 273 -0.65 -5.04 -18.06
C GLY A 273 0.34 -4.10 -17.39
N GLY A 274 0.27 -2.83 -17.79
CA GLY A 274 1.08 -1.77 -17.20
C GLY A 274 0.83 -1.68 -15.70
N HIS A 275 1.89 -1.42 -14.95
CA HIS A 275 1.89 -1.41 -13.50
C HIS A 275 1.60 -0.01 -12.98
N SER A 276 0.46 0.18 -12.35
CA SER A 276 0.17 1.28 -11.47
C SER A 276 -0.17 0.73 -10.11
N GLY A 277 0.50 1.25 -9.09
CA GLY A 277 0.31 0.83 -7.73
C GLY A 277 -0.10 1.98 -6.83
N GLY A 278 -0.97 1.72 -5.91
CA GLY A 278 -1.43 2.70 -4.94
C GLY A 278 -1.82 2.07 -3.62
N GLY A 279 -1.60 2.82 -2.55
CA GLY A 279 -2.04 2.47 -1.22
C GLY A 279 -2.48 3.71 -0.47
N GLY A 280 -3.49 3.59 0.33
CA GLY A 280 -4.03 4.65 1.15
C GLY A 280 -4.45 4.16 2.52
N HIS A 281 -4.59 5.10 3.43
CA HIS A 281 -5.16 4.83 4.74
C HIS A 281 -6.02 5.99 5.20
N ARG A 282 -7.05 5.68 6.03
CA ARG A 282 -7.94 6.65 6.62
C ARG A 282 -7.37 7.22 7.91
N GLY A 283 -7.31 8.52 7.96
CA GLY A 283 -6.87 9.29 9.12
C GLY A 283 -8.01 9.73 10.03
#